data_140b1bfba582b5505847c86839a17737
#
_entry.id   140b1bfba582b5505847c86839a17737
#
_cell.length_a   1.000
_cell.length_b   1.000
_cell.length_c   1.000
_cell.angle_alpha   90.00
_cell.angle_beta   90.00
_cell.angle_gamma   90.00
#
_symmetry.space_group_name_H-M   'P 1'
#
loop_
_entity.id
_entity.type
_entity.pdbx_description
1 polymer ?
#
loop_
_entity_poly.entity_id
_entity_poly.type
_entity_poly.pdbx_seq_one_letter_code
_entity_poly.pdbx_strand_id
1 'polypeptide(L)'
;MMAGMKSRTGIKSKTGSKLVLQVEELSIDVERKKIKNIHLRVCHPDGSVRISAPMRTDTGVLYRFAESKLDWIRKQQERIRMRKTPEPVEYKSGEIHYFGGKRFVLELEERTAKPEVILEGNTMRLYIRPGATVDKRQAVMDEFYRSQLRQTLPALIARWEQILNVRVNDFGIKKMKTRWGTCNRKARRIWINLELAKRSPECLEYIVVHEIVHILERGHNAIFYGHMDRFLPRWRLIKKELNRI
;
A
#
# COMPACT_ATOMS: atom_id res chain seq x y z
N MET A 1 -3.19 45.95 32.66
CA MET A 1 -4.39 45.64 31.86
C MET A 1 -4.09 44.40 31.05
N MET A 2 -4.65 43.26 31.47
CA MET A 2 -4.49 42.00 30.77
C MET A 2 -5.65 41.83 29.77
N ALA A 3 -5.34 41.81 28.48
CA ALA A 3 -6.32 41.56 27.45
C ALA A 3 -6.41 40.04 27.20
N GLY A 4 -7.54 39.46 27.65
CA GLY A 4 -7.84 38.05 27.41
C GLY A 4 -8.15 37.77 25.95
N MET A 5 -7.33 36.96 25.32
CA MET A 5 -7.56 36.42 23.99
C MET A 5 -8.62 35.30 24.03
N LYS A 6 -9.87 35.64 23.69
CA LYS A 6 -10.97 34.67 23.53
C LYS A 6 -10.71 33.81 22.29
N SER A 7 -10.48 32.51 22.46
CA SER A 7 -10.44 31.52 21.41
C SER A 7 -11.83 31.43 20.76
N ARG A 8 -11.93 31.79 19.48
CA ARG A 8 -13.14 31.60 18.66
C ARG A 8 -13.26 30.18 18.21
N THR A 9 -14.09 29.39 18.88
CA THR A 9 -14.54 28.07 18.44
C THR A 9 -15.60 28.28 17.33
N GLY A 10 -15.19 28.19 16.06
CA GLY A 10 -16.12 28.29 14.93
C GLY A 10 -16.65 26.90 14.56
N ILE A 11 -17.89 26.56 14.96
CA ILE A 11 -18.62 25.37 14.48
C ILE A 11 -19.39 25.77 13.24
N LYS A 12 -19.00 25.32 12.06
CA LYS A 12 -19.81 25.43 10.82
C LYS A 12 -20.46 24.09 10.54
N SER A 13 -21.77 23.95 10.72
CA SER A 13 -22.56 22.80 10.30
C SER A 13 -23.01 22.99 8.87
N LYS A 14 -22.66 22.06 7.96
CA LYS A 14 -23.29 21.89 6.65
C LYS A 14 -24.04 20.57 6.62
N THR A 15 -25.20 20.61 6.06
CA THR A 15 -26.23 19.58 5.90
C THR A 15 -25.67 18.19 5.56
N GLY A 16 -25.96 17.19 6.47
CA GLY A 16 -25.50 15.81 6.40
C GLY A 16 -24.29 15.57 7.32
N SER A 17 -24.53 15.36 8.61
CA SER A 17 -23.63 14.99 9.75
C SER A 17 -22.10 14.91 9.59
N LYS A 18 -21.48 15.74 8.77
CA LYS A 18 -20.03 15.94 8.73
C LYS A 18 -19.68 17.13 9.63
N LEU A 19 -19.09 16.82 10.79
CA LEU A 19 -18.51 17.81 11.66
C LEU A 19 -17.14 18.22 11.10
N VAL A 20 -16.91 19.51 10.91
CA VAL A 20 -15.58 20.06 10.59
C VAL A 20 -15.04 20.72 11.86
N LEU A 21 -13.91 20.27 12.33
CA LEU A 21 -13.21 20.80 13.47
C LEU A 21 -12.13 21.78 12.99
N GLN A 22 -12.16 23.01 13.50
CA GLN A 22 -11.12 24.00 13.22
C GLN A 22 -10.12 24.00 14.37
N VAL A 23 -8.85 23.62 14.08
CA VAL A 23 -7.74 23.62 15.02
C VAL A 23 -6.62 24.45 14.43
N GLU A 24 -6.37 25.62 15.00
CA GLU A 24 -5.51 26.66 14.42
C GLU A 24 -5.92 26.94 12.94
N GLU A 25 -5.00 26.77 11.99
CA GLU A 25 -5.23 26.98 10.55
C GLU A 25 -5.77 25.73 9.85
N LEU A 26 -5.91 24.61 10.57
CA LEU A 26 -6.28 23.32 9.98
C LEU A 26 -7.78 23.08 10.09
N SER A 27 -8.41 22.79 8.95
CA SER A 27 -9.76 22.24 8.87
C SER A 27 -9.68 20.71 8.88
N ILE A 28 -10.30 20.07 9.86
CA ILE A 28 -10.27 18.63 10.08
C ILE A 28 -11.67 18.05 9.91
N ASP A 29 -11.85 17.19 8.92
CA ASP A 29 -13.10 16.45 8.72
C ASP A 29 -13.25 15.40 9.83
N VAL A 30 -14.36 15.45 10.58
CA VAL A 30 -14.67 14.47 11.62
C VAL A 30 -15.82 13.58 11.20
N GLU A 31 -15.58 12.28 11.22
CA GLU A 31 -16.58 11.24 10.94
C GLU A 31 -16.79 10.37 12.17
N ARG A 32 -18.03 10.31 12.66
CA ARG A 32 -18.41 9.46 13.79
C ARG A 32 -18.80 8.07 13.32
N LYS A 33 -18.19 7.03 13.92
CA LYS A 33 -18.34 5.63 13.54
C LYS A 33 -18.54 4.72 14.75
N LYS A 34 -19.05 3.52 14.53
CA LYS A 34 -19.09 2.45 15.55
C LYS A 34 -17.70 1.83 15.73
N ILE A 35 -16.77 2.58 16.28
CA ILE A 35 -15.39 2.19 16.58
C ILE A 35 -15.06 2.49 18.04
N LYS A 36 -14.00 1.87 18.57
CA LYS A 36 -13.58 2.03 19.97
C LYS A 36 -12.59 3.18 20.17
N ASN A 37 -11.76 3.48 19.20
CA ASN A 37 -10.65 4.44 19.30
C ASN A 37 -10.79 5.60 18.33
N ILE A 38 -10.17 6.73 18.66
CA ILE A 38 -10.03 7.86 17.74
C ILE A 38 -8.87 7.56 16.78
N HIS A 39 -9.11 7.73 15.49
CA HIS A 39 -8.10 7.59 14.44
C HIS A 39 -7.95 8.91 13.69
N LEU A 40 -6.71 9.38 13.56
CA LEU A 40 -6.35 10.55 12.77
C LEU A 40 -5.59 10.10 11.52
N ARG A 41 -5.93 10.68 10.38
CA ARG A 41 -5.30 10.41 9.09
C ARG A 41 -5.05 11.72 8.35
N VAL A 42 -3.86 11.84 7.78
CA VAL A 42 -3.56 12.82 6.73
C VAL A 42 -3.71 12.11 5.40
N CYS A 43 -4.58 12.62 4.53
CA CYS A 43 -4.97 11.98 3.28
C CYS A 43 -4.03 12.40 2.14
N HIS A 44 -3.76 11.47 1.25
CA HIS A 44 -3.03 11.70 0.01
C HIS A 44 -4.06 11.84 -1.14
N PRO A 45 -3.82 12.67 -2.16
CA PRO A 45 -2.62 13.50 -2.39
C PRO A 45 -2.67 14.91 -1.79
N ASP A 46 -3.81 15.37 -1.32
CA ASP A 46 -4.13 16.77 -0.97
C ASP A 46 -3.68 17.19 0.44
N GLY A 47 -3.23 16.25 1.28
CA GLY A 47 -2.84 16.54 2.66
C GLY A 47 -4.03 16.87 3.59
N SER A 48 -5.29 16.64 3.16
CA SER A 48 -6.47 16.86 4.01
C SER A 48 -6.44 15.98 5.25
N VAL A 49 -6.96 16.50 6.35
CA VAL A 49 -6.90 15.82 7.65
C VAL A 49 -8.28 15.29 8.00
N ARG A 50 -8.35 14.02 8.40
CA ARG A 50 -9.60 13.37 8.82
C ARG A 50 -9.44 12.69 10.17
N ILE A 51 -10.46 12.84 11.01
CA ILE A 51 -10.62 12.09 12.25
C ILE A 51 -11.81 11.16 12.13
N SER A 52 -11.60 9.87 12.43
CA SER A 52 -12.68 8.93 12.69
C SER A 52 -12.76 8.71 14.19
N ALA A 53 -13.94 8.91 14.78
CA ALA A 53 -14.14 8.86 16.23
C ALA A 53 -15.35 8.00 16.62
N PRO A 54 -15.41 7.45 17.85
CA PRO A 54 -16.60 6.80 18.38
C PRO A 54 -17.81 7.74 18.38
N MET A 55 -19.01 7.18 18.25
CA MET A 55 -20.28 7.93 18.14
C MET A 55 -20.49 8.97 19.23
N ARG A 56 -20.10 8.65 20.47
CA ARG A 56 -20.34 9.48 21.68
C ARG A 56 -19.15 10.31 22.12
N THR A 57 -18.07 10.44 21.29
CA THR A 57 -16.90 11.21 21.68
C THR A 57 -17.22 12.71 21.71
N ASP A 58 -16.90 13.36 22.80
CA ASP A 58 -17.08 14.81 22.95
C ASP A 58 -16.18 15.58 21.97
N THR A 59 -16.69 16.71 21.46
CA THR A 59 -15.95 17.54 20.48
C THR A 59 -14.70 18.18 21.09
N GLY A 60 -14.73 18.55 22.38
CA GLY A 60 -13.57 19.08 23.08
C GLY A 60 -12.45 18.05 23.23
N VAL A 61 -12.80 16.76 23.38
CA VAL A 61 -11.81 15.66 23.37
C VAL A 61 -11.16 15.54 22.00
N LEU A 62 -11.95 15.66 20.93
CA LEU A 62 -11.41 15.62 19.55
C LEU A 62 -10.51 16.81 19.26
N TYR A 63 -10.87 17.99 19.76
CA TYR A 63 -10.05 19.19 19.64
C TYR A 63 -8.67 18.99 20.28
N ARG A 64 -8.64 18.66 21.58
CA ARG A 64 -7.39 18.41 22.32
C ARG A 64 -6.55 17.30 21.69
N PHE A 65 -7.21 16.24 21.21
CA PHE A 65 -6.51 15.16 20.49
C PHE A 65 -5.86 15.66 19.19
N ALA A 66 -6.58 16.44 18.38
CA ALA A 66 -6.04 17.02 17.15
C ALA A 66 -4.89 18.00 17.44
N GLU A 67 -5.07 18.87 18.43
CA GLU A 67 -4.07 19.83 18.90
C GLU A 67 -2.78 19.12 19.32
N SER A 68 -2.87 18.05 20.11
CA SER A 68 -1.71 17.23 20.51
C SER A 68 -0.96 16.56 19.34
N LYS A 69 -1.54 16.56 18.14
CA LYS A 69 -0.98 15.93 16.93
C LYS A 69 -0.58 16.93 15.85
N LEU A 70 -0.65 18.24 16.09
CA LEU A 70 -0.37 19.27 15.09
C LEU A 70 1.00 19.10 14.43
N ASP A 71 2.06 18.93 15.22
CA ASP A 71 3.41 18.73 14.67
C ASP A 71 3.52 17.48 13.80
N TRP A 72 2.85 16.40 14.20
CA TRP A 72 2.81 15.18 13.41
C TRP A 72 2.04 15.40 12.11
N ILE A 73 0.88 16.11 12.15
CA ILE A 73 0.09 16.46 10.96
C ILE A 73 0.94 17.27 9.99
N ARG A 74 1.58 18.35 10.45
CA ARG A 74 2.44 19.22 9.64
C ARG A 74 3.58 18.44 8.97
N LYS A 75 4.26 17.55 9.72
CA LYS A 75 5.28 16.66 9.18
C LYS A 75 4.74 15.71 8.10
N GLN A 76 3.52 15.18 8.27
CA GLN A 76 2.91 14.32 7.26
C GLN A 76 2.50 15.11 6.01
N GLN A 77 1.92 16.30 6.16
CA GLN A 77 1.56 17.18 5.06
C GLN A 77 2.79 17.59 4.26
N GLU A 78 3.89 17.94 4.94
CA GLU A 78 5.16 18.27 4.29
C GLU A 78 5.72 17.07 3.50
N ARG A 79 5.67 15.88 4.07
CA ARG A 79 6.06 14.64 3.35
C ARG A 79 5.19 14.40 2.12
N ILE A 80 3.90 14.72 2.17
CA ILE A 80 3.00 14.60 1.01
C ILE A 80 3.34 15.65 -0.04
N ARG A 81 3.60 16.89 0.38
CA ARG A 81 4.00 17.99 -0.50
C ARG A 81 5.35 17.73 -1.20
N MET A 82 6.33 17.20 -0.46
CA MET A 82 7.63 16.83 -0.99
C MET A 82 7.61 15.59 -1.90
N ARG A 83 6.57 14.76 -1.82
CA ARG A 83 6.39 13.67 -2.77
C ARG A 83 6.01 14.25 -4.12
N LYS A 84 6.94 14.22 -5.07
CA LYS A 84 6.58 14.39 -6.48
C LYS A 84 5.46 13.41 -6.79
N THR A 85 4.31 13.92 -7.21
CA THR A 85 3.26 13.04 -7.77
C THR A 85 3.91 12.27 -8.91
N PRO A 86 3.95 10.93 -8.88
CA PRO A 86 4.50 10.18 -9.99
C PRO A 86 3.78 10.61 -11.27
N GLU A 87 4.54 10.92 -12.31
CA GLU A 87 3.93 11.16 -13.62
C GLU A 87 3.07 9.94 -14.00
N PRO A 88 1.91 10.16 -14.61
CA PRO A 88 1.10 9.06 -15.10
C PRO A 88 1.93 8.16 -16.01
N VAL A 89 1.95 6.88 -15.73
CA VAL A 89 2.64 5.90 -16.56
C VAL A 89 1.84 5.74 -17.86
N GLU A 90 2.46 6.04 -19.00
CA GLU A 90 1.83 5.97 -20.32
C GLU A 90 2.23 4.71 -21.10
N TYR A 91 3.20 3.94 -20.57
CA TYR A 91 3.75 2.75 -21.21
C TYR A 91 4.28 3.05 -22.61
N LYS A 92 5.11 4.10 -22.71
CA LYS A 92 5.79 4.52 -23.95
C LYS A 92 7.28 4.22 -23.88
N SER A 93 7.91 4.17 -25.05
CA SER A 93 9.36 3.95 -25.15
C SER A 93 10.14 5.01 -24.38
N GLY A 94 11.19 4.55 -23.68
CA GLY A 94 12.04 5.37 -22.80
C GLY A 94 11.61 5.39 -21.34
N GLU A 95 10.37 4.95 -20.99
CA GLU A 95 9.97 4.85 -19.60
C GLU A 95 10.74 3.78 -18.84
N ILE A 96 10.93 4.01 -17.54
CA ILE A 96 11.61 3.07 -16.67
C ILE A 96 10.59 2.17 -15.97
N HIS A 97 10.75 0.88 -16.15
CA HIS A 97 9.99 -0.15 -15.49
C HIS A 97 10.89 -1.06 -14.66
N TYR A 98 10.29 -1.78 -13.71
CA TYR A 98 11.01 -2.67 -12.81
C TYR A 98 10.44 -4.09 -12.90
N PHE A 99 11.33 -5.08 -12.80
CA PHE A 99 10.96 -6.48 -12.64
C PHE A 99 12.03 -7.20 -11.81
N GLY A 100 11.62 -7.95 -10.80
CA GLY A 100 12.55 -8.66 -9.90
C GLY A 100 13.55 -7.74 -9.20
N GLY A 101 13.18 -6.46 -8.95
CA GLY A 101 14.06 -5.45 -8.37
C GLY A 101 15.05 -4.81 -9.36
N LYS A 102 15.10 -5.29 -10.60
CA LYS A 102 15.98 -4.77 -11.66
C LYS A 102 15.26 -3.70 -12.47
N ARG A 103 16.03 -2.73 -12.97
CA ARG A 103 15.58 -1.62 -13.81
C ARG A 103 15.64 -2.03 -15.28
N PHE A 104 14.58 -1.71 -16.04
CA PHE A 104 14.49 -1.92 -17.48
C PHE A 104 14.04 -0.63 -18.16
N VAL A 105 14.52 -0.39 -19.38
CA VAL A 105 13.99 0.66 -20.26
C VAL A 105 12.89 0.01 -21.11
N LEU A 106 11.71 0.61 -21.14
CA LEU A 106 10.60 0.15 -21.96
C LEU A 106 10.84 0.51 -23.42
N GLU A 107 10.67 -0.45 -24.30
CA GLU A 107 10.54 -0.26 -25.76
C GLU A 107 9.16 -0.72 -26.19
N LEU A 108 8.37 0.20 -26.76
CA LEU A 108 7.04 -0.07 -27.28
C LEU A 108 7.15 -0.36 -28.78
N GLU A 109 6.69 -1.54 -29.20
CA GLU A 109 6.64 -1.93 -30.60
C GLU A 109 5.20 -2.33 -31.00
N GLU A 110 4.73 -1.75 -32.09
CA GLU A 110 3.42 -2.07 -32.64
C GLU A 110 3.51 -3.18 -33.65
N ARG A 111 2.72 -4.27 -33.47
CA ARG A 111 2.60 -5.39 -34.40
C ARG A 111 1.21 -6.01 -34.36
N THR A 112 0.82 -6.70 -35.40
CA THR A 112 -0.51 -7.36 -35.48
C THR A 112 -0.60 -8.66 -34.69
N ALA A 113 0.53 -9.24 -34.25
CA ALA A 113 0.58 -10.44 -33.45
C ALA A 113 -0.01 -10.27 -32.03
N LYS A 114 -0.06 -11.38 -31.28
CA LYS A 114 -0.52 -11.36 -29.90
C LYS A 114 0.34 -10.41 -29.06
N PRO A 115 -0.28 -9.51 -28.28
CA PRO A 115 0.45 -8.65 -27.35
C PRO A 115 1.20 -9.45 -26.29
N GLU A 116 2.45 -9.07 -26.02
CA GLU A 116 3.30 -9.71 -25.02
C GLU A 116 4.41 -8.77 -24.54
N VAL A 117 5.09 -9.16 -23.48
CA VAL A 117 6.29 -8.48 -22.96
C VAL A 117 7.45 -9.46 -22.97
N ILE A 118 8.58 -9.03 -23.54
CA ILE A 118 9.84 -9.79 -23.59
C ILE A 118 10.92 -9.00 -22.88
N LEU A 119 11.75 -9.69 -22.08
CA LEU A 119 12.92 -9.08 -21.44
C LEU A 119 14.18 -9.47 -22.20
N GLU A 120 14.94 -8.48 -22.65
CA GLU A 120 16.21 -8.65 -23.35
C GLU A 120 17.27 -7.72 -22.74
N GLY A 121 18.24 -8.30 -22.03
CA GLY A 121 19.24 -7.50 -21.32
C GLY A 121 18.60 -6.55 -20.32
N ASN A 122 18.75 -5.24 -20.54
CA ASN A 122 18.14 -4.17 -19.72
C ASN A 122 16.90 -3.54 -20.37
N THR A 123 16.39 -4.15 -21.44
CA THR A 123 15.22 -3.68 -22.19
C THR A 123 14.00 -4.53 -21.87
N MET A 124 12.87 -3.88 -21.69
CA MET A 124 11.54 -4.50 -21.57
C MET A 124 10.76 -4.13 -22.83
N ARG A 125 10.64 -5.06 -23.78
CA ARG A 125 9.89 -4.85 -25.03
C ARG A 125 8.43 -5.17 -24.82
N LEU A 126 7.58 -4.17 -25.02
CA LEU A 126 6.13 -4.29 -25.01
C LEU A 126 5.61 -4.32 -26.42
N TYR A 127 5.23 -5.51 -26.88
CA TYR A 127 4.56 -5.70 -28.15
C TYR A 127 3.07 -5.50 -28.00
N ILE A 128 2.49 -4.62 -28.82
CA ILE A 128 1.09 -4.24 -28.74
C ILE A 128 0.48 -4.10 -30.15
N ARG A 129 -0.83 -4.18 -30.25
CA ARG A 129 -1.50 -3.91 -31.52
C ARG A 129 -1.49 -2.40 -31.83
N PRO A 130 -1.40 -2.00 -33.12
CA PRO A 130 -1.45 -0.60 -33.51
C PRO A 130 -2.66 0.14 -32.90
N GLY A 131 -2.44 1.36 -32.44
CA GLY A 131 -3.48 2.21 -31.84
C GLY A 131 -3.97 1.76 -30.47
N ALA A 132 -3.21 0.93 -29.74
CA ALA A 132 -3.59 0.50 -28.40
C ALA A 132 -3.54 1.67 -27.42
N THR A 133 -4.63 1.82 -26.65
CA THR A 133 -4.73 2.82 -25.57
C THR A 133 -3.78 2.50 -24.41
N VAL A 134 -3.53 3.48 -23.54
CA VAL A 134 -2.75 3.32 -22.31
C VAL A 134 -3.28 2.17 -21.44
N ASP A 135 -4.62 2.06 -21.29
CA ASP A 135 -5.25 0.99 -20.52
C ASP A 135 -4.95 -0.41 -21.10
N LYS A 136 -4.93 -0.54 -22.44
CA LYS A 136 -4.57 -1.80 -23.09
C LYS A 136 -3.09 -2.14 -22.88
N ARG A 137 -2.18 -1.16 -22.97
CA ARG A 137 -0.76 -1.33 -22.65
C ARG A 137 -0.57 -1.75 -21.20
N GLN A 138 -1.24 -1.09 -20.28
CA GLN A 138 -1.25 -1.45 -18.85
C GLN A 138 -1.74 -2.89 -18.63
N ALA A 139 -2.81 -3.30 -19.29
CA ALA A 139 -3.35 -4.65 -19.14
C ALA A 139 -2.34 -5.73 -19.57
N VAL A 140 -1.60 -5.51 -20.67
CA VAL A 140 -0.54 -6.42 -21.13
C VAL A 140 0.60 -6.49 -20.13
N MET A 141 1.05 -5.35 -19.61
CA MET A 141 2.07 -5.28 -18.56
C MET A 141 1.62 -5.96 -17.28
N ASP A 142 0.39 -5.73 -16.84
CA ASP A 142 -0.18 -6.36 -15.64
C ASP A 142 -0.27 -7.90 -15.81
N GLU A 143 -0.59 -8.40 -17.01
CA GLU A 143 -0.63 -9.84 -17.27
C GLU A 143 0.78 -10.44 -17.34
N PHE A 144 1.77 -9.74 -17.89
CA PHE A 144 3.16 -10.13 -17.80
C PHE A 144 3.59 -10.34 -16.35
N TYR A 145 3.41 -9.33 -15.48
CA TYR A 145 3.75 -9.43 -14.06
C TYR A 145 2.99 -10.57 -13.37
N ARG A 146 1.72 -10.76 -13.71
CA ARG A 146 0.89 -11.84 -13.17
C ARG A 146 1.40 -13.22 -13.55
N SER A 147 1.78 -13.40 -14.81
CA SER A 147 2.32 -14.66 -15.30
C SER A 147 3.63 -15.02 -14.61
N GLN A 148 4.52 -14.04 -14.40
CA GLN A 148 5.79 -14.25 -13.68
C GLN A 148 5.56 -14.67 -12.23
N LEU A 149 4.63 -14.01 -11.53
CA LEU A 149 4.27 -14.40 -10.17
C LEU A 149 3.60 -15.79 -10.12
N ARG A 150 2.74 -16.14 -11.09
CA ARG A 150 2.13 -17.47 -11.18
C ARG A 150 3.15 -18.58 -11.35
N GLN A 151 4.25 -18.31 -12.04
CA GLN A 151 5.36 -19.27 -12.22
C GLN A 151 6.19 -19.40 -10.94
N THR A 152 6.43 -18.30 -10.21
CA THR A 152 7.34 -18.27 -9.07
C THR A 152 6.67 -18.73 -7.77
N LEU A 153 5.41 -18.32 -7.52
CA LEU A 153 4.75 -18.52 -6.25
C LEU A 153 4.55 -19.98 -5.84
N PRO A 154 4.20 -20.95 -6.71
CA PRO A 154 3.98 -22.32 -6.28
C PRO A 154 5.20 -22.96 -5.59
N ALA A 155 6.36 -22.84 -6.18
CA ALA A 155 7.59 -23.39 -5.62
C ALA A 155 8.00 -22.68 -4.32
N LEU A 156 7.82 -21.35 -4.28
CA LEU A 156 8.10 -20.54 -3.09
C LEU A 156 7.18 -20.90 -1.93
N ILE A 157 5.88 -21.04 -2.18
CA ILE A 157 4.88 -21.43 -1.18
C ILE A 157 5.18 -22.84 -0.67
N ALA A 158 5.38 -23.82 -1.56
CA ALA A 158 5.65 -25.21 -1.19
C ALA A 158 6.89 -25.33 -0.29
N ARG A 159 7.96 -24.58 -0.59
CA ARG A 159 9.15 -24.54 0.26
C ARG A 159 8.83 -24.06 1.67
N TRP A 160 8.04 -22.99 1.79
CA TRP A 160 7.71 -22.41 3.09
C TRP A 160 6.64 -23.18 3.86
N GLU A 161 5.76 -23.90 3.17
CA GLU A 161 4.85 -24.87 3.81
C GLU A 161 5.62 -25.94 4.58
N GLN A 162 6.68 -26.48 3.98
CA GLN A 162 7.55 -27.49 4.61
C GLN A 162 8.29 -26.90 5.84
N ILE A 163 8.92 -25.72 5.67
CA ILE A 163 9.72 -25.08 6.72
C ILE A 163 8.86 -24.71 7.94
N LEU A 164 7.64 -24.18 7.69
CA LEU A 164 6.73 -23.71 8.72
C LEU A 164 5.78 -24.79 9.24
N ASN A 165 5.82 -25.99 8.63
CA ASN A 165 4.90 -27.12 8.88
C ASN A 165 3.43 -26.66 8.84
N VAL A 166 3.05 -25.97 7.78
CA VAL A 166 1.68 -25.48 7.51
C VAL A 166 1.27 -25.83 6.09
N ARG A 167 -0.04 -25.74 5.81
CA ARG A 167 -0.56 -25.90 4.45
C ARG A 167 -1.31 -24.65 4.00
N VAL A 168 -1.03 -24.20 2.79
CA VAL A 168 -1.74 -23.17 2.05
C VAL A 168 -2.67 -23.88 1.05
N ASN A 169 -3.97 -23.70 1.20
CA ASN A 169 -4.92 -24.39 0.31
C ASN A 169 -5.02 -23.72 -1.06
N ASP A 170 -4.78 -22.40 -1.10
CA ASP A 170 -4.93 -21.63 -2.33
C ASP A 170 -4.19 -20.30 -2.22
N PHE A 171 -3.78 -19.74 -3.36
CA PHE A 171 -3.23 -18.39 -3.43
C PHE A 171 -3.81 -17.63 -4.63
N GLY A 172 -3.80 -16.32 -4.53
CA GLY A 172 -4.24 -15.46 -5.63
C GLY A 172 -3.36 -14.22 -5.78
N ILE A 173 -3.40 -13.62 -6.96
CA ILE A 173 -2.66 -12.42 -7.30
C ILE A 173 -3.65 -11.34 -7.68
N LYS A 174 -3.57 -10.17 -7.03
CA LYS A 174 -4.42 -9.02 -7.35
C LYS A 174 -3.67 -7.70 -7.12
N LYS A 175 -4.04 -6.67 -7.85
CA LYS A 175 -3.53 -5.31 -7.63
C LYS A 175 -4.16 -4.73 -6.38
N MET A 176 -3.35 -4.36 -5.39
CA MET A 176 -3.80 -3.82 -4.10
C MET A 176 -3.20 -2.44 -3.87
N LYS A 177 -4.02 -1.49 -3.37
CA LYS A 177 -3.56 -0.10 -3.15
C LYS A 177 -2.78 0.10 -1.85
N THR A 178 -3.10 -0.67 -0.80
CA THR A 178 -2.64 -0.38 0.57
C THR A 178 -1.95 -1.55 1.27
N ARG A 179 -1.86 -2.72 0.63
CA ARG A 179 -1.29 -3.92 1.23
C ARG A 179 -0.42 -4.67 0.24
N TRP A 180 0.62 -5.31 0.72
CA TRP A 180 1.48 -6.18 -0.07
C TRP A 180 0.97 -7.61 -0.15
N GLY A 181 0.25 -8.06 0.88
CA GLY A 181 -0.42 -9.35 0.93
C GLY A 181 -1.61 -9.36 1.90
N THR A 182 -2.36 -10.43 1.92
CA THR A 182 -3.39 -10.72 2.92
C THR A 182 -3.59 -12.23 3.08
N CYS A 183 -3.85 -12.69 4.31
CA CYS A 183 -4.17 -14.08 4.61
C CYS A 183 -5.61 -14.25 5.10
N ASN A 184 -6.33 -15.20 4.54
CA ASN A 184 -7.56 -15.75 5.12
C ASN A 184 -7.23 -17.07 5.83
N ARG A 185 -7.07 -17.01 7.17
CA ARG A 185 -6.72 -18.18 7.99
C ARG A 185 -7.70 -19.34 7.88
N LYS A 186 -9.01 -19.04 7.87
CA LYS A 186 -10.04 -20.10 7.82
C LYS A 186 -9.95 -20.88 6.51
N ALA A 187 -9.81 -20.17 5.41
CA ALA A 187 -9.66 -20.77 4.09
C ALA A 187 -8.23 -21.22 3.79
N ARG A 188 -7.25 -20.88 4.64
CA ARG A 188 -5.81 -21.05 4.38
C ARG A 188 -5.42 -20.55 2.99
N ARG A 189 -5.93 -19.37 2.62
CA ARG A 189 -5.69 -18.72 1.32
C ARG A 189 -4.92 -17.44 1.53
N ILE A 190 -3.86 -17.25 0.73
CA ILE A 190 -3.09 -16.02 0.71
C ILE A 190 -3.32 -15.24 -0.59
N TRP A 191 -3.30 -13.92 -0.50
CA TRP A 191 -3.34 -13.03 -1.65
C TRP A 191 -2.04 -12.23 -1.70
N ILE A 192 -1.45 -12.17 -2.88
CA ILE A 192 -0.18 -11.48 -3.17
C ILE A 192 -0.46 -10.28 -4.06
N ASN A 193 0.14 -9.13 -3.75
CA ASN A 193 0.00 -7.94 -4.56
C ASN A 193 0.82 -8.06 -5.85
N LEU A 194 0.17 -7.75 -6.99
CA LEU A 194 0.80 -7.75 -8.32
C LEU A 194 2.08 -6.90 -8.36
N GLU A 195 2.11 -5.78 -7.64
CA GLU A 195 3.25 -4.86 -7.58
C GLU A 195 4.53 -5.50 -7.00
N LEU A 196 4.41 -6.67 -6.34
CA LEU A 196 5.58 -7.42 -5.85
C LEU A 196 6.43 -8.02 -6.98
N ALA A 197 5.87 -8.22 -8.17
CA ALA A 197 6.66 -8.61 -9.34
C ALA A 197 7.75 -7.59 -9.70
N LYS A 198 7.55 -6.33 -9.35
CA LYS A 198 8.50 -5.23 -9.59
C LYS A 198 9.61 -5.15 -8.54
N ARG A 199 9.45 -5.85 -7.41
CA ARG A 199 10.37 -5.82 -6.26
C ARG A 199 11.39 -6.95 -6.33
N SER A 200 12.42 -6.86 -5.47
CA SER A 200 13.40 -7.94 -5.36
C SER A 200 12.75 -9.27 -4.95
N PRO A 201 13.33 -10.42 -5.34
CA PRO A 201 12.83 -11.74 -4.94
C PRO A 201 12.72 -11.89 -3.41
N GLU A 202 13.61 -11.26 -2.66
CA GLU A 202 13.59 -11.25 -1.19
C GLU A 202 12.34 -10.52 -0.66
N CYS A 203 11.91 -9.45 -1.31
CA CYS A 203 10.68 -8.76 -0.95
C CYS A 203 9.44 -9.64 -1.18
N LEU A 204 9.40 -10.36 -2.29
CA LEU A 204 8.33 -11.33 -2.58
C LEU A 204 8.32 -12.44 -1.54
N GLU A 205 9.48 -13.04 -1.26
CA GLU A 205 9.65 -14.08 -0.25
C GLU A 205 9.19 -13.60 1.13
N TYR A 206 9.63 -12.41 1.55
CA TYR A 206 9.22 -11.83 2.84
C TYR A 206 7.69 -11.74 2.97
N ILE A 207 6.98 -11.27 1.93
CA ILE A 207 5.53 -11.17 1.98
C ILE A 207 4.86 -12.55 1.96
N VAL A 208 5.35 -13.50 1.18
CA VAL A 208 4.84 -14.88 1.19
C VAL A 208 4.97 -15.49 2.59
N VAL A 209 6.15 -15.40 3.22
CA VAL A 209 6.38 -15.89 4.57
C VAL A 209 5.47 -15.18 5.59
N HIS A 210 5.35 -13.86 5.50
CA HIS A 210 4.49 -13.05 6.37
C HIS A 210 3.03 -13.53 6.31
N GLU A 211 2.49 -13.77 5.12
CA GLU A 211 1.12 -14.23 4.95
C GLU A 211 0.93 -15.71 5.38
N ILE A 212 1.94 -16.56 5.20
CA ILE A 212 1.90 -17.95 5.68
C ILE A 212 1.98 -17.98 7.21
N VAL A 213 2.81 -17.17 7.86
CA VAL A 213 2.87 -17.07 9.33
C VAL A 213 1.52 -16.63 9.91
N HIS A 214 0.72 -15.87 9.19
CA HIS A 214 -0.65 -15.55 9.61
C HIS A 214 -1.58 -16.76 9.69
N ILE A 215 -1.25 -17.90 9.10
CA ILE A 215 -1.97 -19.16 9.30
C ILE A 215 -1.73 -19.68 10.74
N LEU A 216 -0.53 -19.49 11.28
CA LEU A 216 -0.14 -19.84 12.64
C LEU A 216 -0.64 -18.81 13.66
N GLU A 217 -0.37 -17.53 13.40
CA GLU A 217 -0.67 -16.44 14.33
C GLU A 217 -1.42 -15.29 13.65
N ARG A 218 -2.59 -14.93 14.20
CA ARG A 218 -3.46 -13.91 13.60
C ARG A 218 -2.91 -12.49 13.68
N GLY A 219 -2.35 -12.15 14.83
CA GLY A 219 -1.92 -10.79 15.17
C GLY A 219 -0.41 -10.62 15.01
N HIS A 220 0.03 -9.39 14.80
CA HIS A 220 1.45 -9.05 14.83
C HIS A 220 1.95 -8.87 16.28
N ASN A 221 1.85 -9.93 17.09
CA ASN A 221 2.31 -9.98 18.48
C ASN A 221 3.70 -10.62 18.59
N ALA A 222 4.19 -10.85 19.82
CA ALA A 222 5.50 -11.43 20.07
C ALA A 222 5.68 -12.82 19.44
N ILE A 223 4.59 -13.64 19.38
CA ILE A 223 4.62 -14.98 18.77
C ILE A 223 4.82 -14.86 17.26
N PHE A 224 4.09 -13.98 16.61
CA PHE A 224 4.24 -13.70 15.18
C PHE A 224 5.66 -13.26 14.85
N TYR A 225 6.18 -12.27 15.58
CA TYR A 225 7.54 -11.79 15.35
C TYR A 225 8.59 -12.83 15.70
N GLY A 226 8.35 -13.69 16.69
CA GLY A 226 9.22 -14.84 17.00
C GLY A 226 9.35 -15.81 15.83
N HIS A 227 8.23 -16.12 15.13
CA HIS A 227 8.29 -16.90 13.89
C HIS A 227 9.10 -16.18 12.81
N MET A 228 8.82 -14.88 12.59
CA MET A 228 9.57 -14.10 11.60
C MET A 228 11.08 -14.04 11.89
N ASP A 229 11.47 -13.84 13.16
CA ASP A 229 12.86 -13.77 13.58
C ASP A 229 13.58 -15.12 13.41
N ARG A 230 12.87 -16.22 13.68
CA ARG A 230 13.40 -17.57 13.55
C ARG A 230 13.60 -17.98 12.09
N PHE A 231 12.58 -17.74 11.24
CA PHE A 231 12.52 -18.32 9.90
C PHE A 231 13.06 -17.39 8.81
N LEU A 232 12.97 -16.06 9.02
CA LEU A 232 13.45 -15.04 8.09
C LEU A 232 14.19 -13.91 8.83
N PRO A 233 15.35 -14.14 9.46
CA PRO A 233 15.98 -13.19 10.39
C PRO A 233 16.20 -11.77 9.83
N ARG A 234 16.39 -11.65 8.51
CA ARG A 234 16.58 -10.37 7.82
C ARG A 234 15.28 -9.62 7.47
N TRP A 235 14.12 -10.13 7.88
CA TRP A 235 12.83 -9.58 7.47
C TRP A 235 12.66 -8.08 7.76
N ARG A 236 13.27 -7.57 8.84
CA ARG A 236 13.17 -6.12 9.17
C ARG A 236 13.88 -5.25 8.14
N LEU A 237 15.01 -5.69 7.61
CA LEU A 237 15.75 -4.99 6.56
C LEU A 237 14.95 -5.02 5.25
N ILE A 238 14.44 -6.19 4.88
CA ILE A 238 13.62 -6.38 3.67
C ILE A 238 12.34 -5.54 3.75
N LYS A 239 11.67 -5.53 4.90
CA LYS A 239 10.50 -4.65 5.14
C LYS A 239 10.84 -3.18 4.96
N LYS A 240 12.00 -2.73 5.43
CA LYS A 240 12.46 -1.35 5.27
C LYS A 240 12.71 -1.01 3.79
N GLU A 241 13.33 -1.93 3.05
CA GLU A 241 13.54 -1.82 1.60
C GLU A 241 12.19 -1.72 0.87
N LEU A 242 11.28 -2.63 1.11
CA LEU A 242 9.96 -2.69 0.48
C LEU A 242 9.15 -1.39 0.66
N ASN A 243 9.32 -0.68 1.79
CA ASN A 243 8.59 0.54 2.13
C ASN A 243 9.34 1.85 1.78
N ARG A 244 10.53 1.79 1.16
CA ARG A 244 11.32 2.98 0.80
C ARG A 244 10.84 3.72 -0.46
N ILE A 245 9.79 3.24 -1.10
CA ILE A 245 9.31 3.77 -2.39
C ILE A 245 7.92 4.38 -2.23
#